data_7a7f56ff948d7a6edb9b4105fe077552
#
_entry.id   7a7f56ff948d7a6edb9b4105fe077552
#
_cell.length_a   1.000
_cell.length_b   1.000
_cell.length_c   1.000
_cell.angle_alpha   90.00
_cell.angle_beta   90.00
_cell.angle_gamma   90.00
#
_symmetry.space_group_name_H-M   'P 1'
#
loop_
_entity.id
_entity.type
_entity.pdbx_description
1 polymer ?
#
loop_
_entity_poly.entity_id
_entity_poly.type
_entity_poly.pdbx_seq_one_letter_code
_entity_poly.pdbx_strand_id
1 'polypeptide(L)'
;HLIKLLMDKTFRNDILNQLPKEILNHTILHTLSREYTLNEISIMTRSAPAKILGLKEKGNLSEGSDADITVYDKNKKDIEEMFAHPSLVIKDGKIVVENGKIKEYVWGKTHTVKPDYDKSIEKDLGKFFEKYHTMKLDNYILSDDEMNSLVGSPVYVNDCKYKRKQ
;
A
#
# COMPACT_ATOMS: atom_id res chain seq x y z
N HIS A 1 -8.71 13.35 4.86
CA HIS A 1 -7.86 14.25 5.68
C HIS A 1 -6.37 14.17 5.32
N LEU A 2 -5.69 13.00 5.30
CA LEU A 2 -4.24 12.91 5.06
C LEU A 2 -3.80 13.53 3.73
N ILE A 3 -4.50 13.23 2.64
CA ILE A 3 -4.19 13.80 1.32
C ILE A 3 -4.42 15.32 1.34
N LYS A 4 -5.48 15.80 1.96
CA LYS A 4 -5.77 17.24 2.08
C LYS A 4 -4.68 17.96 2.86
N LEU A 5 -4.15 17.39 3.94
CA LEU A 5 -2.99 17.95 4.67
C LEU A 5 -1.76 18.15 3.78
N LEU A 6 -1.57 17.33 2.76
CA LEU A 6 -0.45 17.44 1.83
C LEU A 6 -0.71 18.45 0.70
N MET A 7 -1.95 18.56 0.23
CA MET A 7 -2.32 19.31 -0.96
C MET A 7 -2.93 20.69 -0.67
N ASP A 8 -3.27 21.00 0.58
CA ASP A 8 -3.88 22.27 1.00
C ASP A 8 -3.09 22.83 2.17
N LYS A 9 -2.30 23.86 1.89
CA LYS A 9 -1.44 24.52 2.89
C LYS A 9 -2.27 25.25 3.96
N THR A 10 -3.37 25.86 3.58
CA THR A 10 -4.24 26.57 4.51
C THR A 10 -4.85 25.61 5.51
N PHE A 11 -5.48 24.55 5.02
CA PHE A 11 -6.02 23.49 5.86
C PHE A 11 -4.96 22.86 6.78
N ARG A 12 -3.77 22.58 6.24
CA ARG A 12 -2.64 22.06 7.05
C ARG A 12 -2.26 23.00 8.19
N ASN A 13 -2.13 24.30 7.93
CA ASN A 13 -1.79 25.27 8.94
C ASN A 13 -2.88 25.39 10.02
N ASP A 14 -4.13 25.37 9.63
CA ASP A 14 -5.26 25.42 10.57
C ASP A 14 -5.26 24.22 11.51
N ILE A 15 -4.97 23.02 10.99
CA ILE A 15 -4.84 21.82 11.83
C ILE A 15 -3.60 21.91 12.74
N LEU A 16 -2.44 22.31 12.21
CA LEU A 16 -1.22 22.45 13.01
C LEU A 16 -1.36 23.43 14.16
N ASN A 17 -2.08 24.55 13.95
CA ASN A 17 -2.34 25.53 15.00
C ASN A 17 -3.23 25.02 16.14
N GLN A 18 -3.99 23.96 15.91
CA GLN A 18 -4.86 23.31 16.91
C GLN A 18 -4.18 22.16 17.65
N LEU A 19 -3.01 21.70 17.18
CA LEU A 19 -2.31 20.57 17.80
C LEU A 19 -1.52 21.00 19.03
N PRO A 20 -1.49 20.17 20.10
CA PRO A 20 -0.59 20.36 21.25
C PRO A 20 0.88 20.39 20.81
N LYS A 21 1.70 21.17 21.52
CA LYS A 21 3.14 21.32 21.24
C LYS A 21 3.89 19.98 21.24
N GLU A 22 3.49 19.07 22.09
CA GLU A 22 4.06 17.72 22.19
C GLU A 22 3.90 16.94 20.88
N ILE A 23 2.74 17.06 20.25
CA ILE A 23 2.46 16.40 18.94
C ILE A 23 3.20 17.11 17.80
N LEU A 24 3.25 18.46 17.84
CA LEU A 24 3.99 19.23 16.83
C LEU A 24 5.46 18.84 16.75
N ASN A 25 6.10 18.53 17.87
CA ASN A 25 7.51 18.13 17.93
C ASN A 25 7.76 16.75 17.29
N HIS A 26 6.72 15.92 17.11
CA HIS A 26 6.82 14.58 16.52
C HIS A 26 6.34 14.53 15.07
N THR A 27 5.87 15.63 14.49
CA THR A 27 5.45 15.68 13.08
C THR A 27 6.38 16.55 12.24
N ILE A 28 6.60 16.13 10.98
CA ILE A 28 7.33 16.91 9.99
C ILE A 28 6.41 17.84 9.17
N LEU A 29 5.09 17.80 9.40
CA LEU A 29 4.13 18.56 8.59
C LEU A 29 4.38 20.07 8.65
N HIS A 30 4.87 20.60 9.77
CA HIS A 30 5.20 22.01 9.93
C HIS A 30 6.40 22.47 9.09
N THR A 31 7.26 21.54 8.64
CA THR A 31 8.40 21.84 7.75
C THR A 31 8.01 21.90 6.28
N LEU A 32 6.80 21.48 5.94
CA LEU A 32 6.32 21.47 4.56
C LEU A 32 5.92 22.88 4.11
N SER A 33 6.77 23.52 3.30
CA SER A 33 6.55 24.89 2.80
C SER A 33 5.66 24.96 1.56
N ARG A 34 5.43 23.84 0.88
CA ARG A 34 4.68 23.73 -0.38
C ARG A 34 3.50 22.78 -0.30
N GLU A 35 2.70 22.77 -1.33
CA GLU A 35 1.65 21.79 -1.58
C GLU A 35 2.15 20.68 -2.51
N TYR A 36 1.62 19.47 -2.33
CA TYR A 36 1.86 18.35 -3.22
C TYR A 36 0.87 18.38 -4.38
N THR A 37 1.34 18.02 -5.56
CA THR A 37 0.52 17.89 -6.76
C THR A 37 -0.23 16.57 -6.78
N LEU A 38 -1.29 16.46 -7.59
CA LEU A 38 -2.00 15.19 -7.83
C LEU A 38 -1.08 14.09 -8.35
N ASN A 39 -0.08 14.45 -9.18
CA ASN A 39 0.90 13.49 -9.67
C ASN A 39 1.77 12.92 -8.54
N GLU A 40 2.26 13.78 -7.63
CA GLU A 40 3.04 13.33 -6.47
C GLU A 40 2.21 12.46 -5.53
N ILE A 41 0.93 12.81 -5.30
CA ILE A 41 0.00 11.98 -4.54
C ILE A 41 -0.17 10.60 -5.22
N SER A 42 -0.33 10.56 -6.54
CA SER A 42 -0.42 9.31 -7.29
C SER A 42 0.85 8.46 -7.13
N ILE A 43 2.03 9.08 -7.21
CA ILE A 43 3.30 8.38 -7.00
C ILE A 43 3.36 7.79 -5.59
N MET A 44 3.09 8.59 -4.56
CA MET A 44 3.18 8.17 -3.16
C MET A 44 2.16 7.08 -2.78
N THR A 45 0.98 7.10 -3.37
CA THR A 45 -0.12 6.19 -2.98
C THR A 45 -0.28 4.99 -3.91
N ARG A 46 0.35 4.97 -5.09
CA ARG A 46 0.17 3.93 -6.12
C ARG A 46 1.50 3.35 -6.58
N SER A 47 2.25 4.10 -7.39
CA SER A 47 3.44 3.54 -8.05
C SER A 47 4.60 3.25 -7.11
N ALA A 48 4.84 4.08 -6.10
CA ALA A 48 5.92 3.84 -5.15
C ALA A 48 5.64 2.62 -4.25
N PRO A 49 4.46 2.45 -3.63
CA PRO A 49 4.11 1.23 -2.89
C PRO A 49 4.19 -0.04 -3.76
N ALA A 50 3.65 0.00 -4.98
CA ALA A 50 3.73 -1.13 -5.90
C ALA A 50 5.19 -1.51 -6.19
N LYS A 51 6.05 -0.52 -6.45
CA LYS A 51 7.48 -0.73 -6.70
C LYS A 51 8.20 -1.30 -5.47
N ILE A 52 7.92 -0.79 -4.27
CA ILE A 52 8.51 -1.29 -3.01
C ILE A 52 8.12 -2.75 -2.76
N LEU A 53 6.86 -3.10 -3.04
CA LEU A 53 6.35 -4.46 -2.89
C LEU A 53 6.71 -5.40 -4.04
N GLY A 54 7.43 -4.93 -5.07
CA GLY A 54 7.80 -5.74 -6.23
C GLY A 54 6.66 -6.07 -7.19
N LEU A 55 5.53 -5.38 -7.10
CA LEU A 55 4.34 -5.58 -7.93
C LEU A 55 4.52 -4.88 -9.28
N LYS A 56 5.14 -5.55 -10.23
CA LYS A 56 5.53 -4.95 -11.53
C LYS A 56 4.34 -4.53 -12.39
N GLU A 57 3.23 -5.25 -12.29
CA GLU A 57 2.03 -5.07 -13.11
C GLU A 57 1.01 -4.13 -12.44
N LYS A 58 1.36 -3.53 -11.29
CA LYS A 58 0.47 -2.64 -10.52
C LYS A 58 1.06 -1.25 -10.34
N GLY A 59 0.16 -0.30 -10.04
CA GLY A 59 0.53 1.09 -9.73
C GLY A 59 0.98 1.91 -10.94
N ASN A 60 0.72 1.44 -12.16
CA ASN A 60 0.98 2.13 -13.42
C ASN A 60 -0.10 1.79 -14.46
N LEU A 61 -0.13 2.54 -15.57
CA LEU A 61 -1.08 2.38 -16.67
C LEU A 61 -0.37 1.96 -17.97
N SER A 62 0.78 1.29 -17.87
CA SER A 62 1.53 0.80 -19.03
C SER A 62 0.85 -0.41 -19.65
N GLU A 63 1.15 -0.68 -20.91
CA GLU A 63 0.72 -1.91 -21.58
C GLU A 63 1.19 -3.15 -20.80
N GLY A 64 0.31 -4.11 -20.60
CA GLY A 64 0.58 -5.31 -19.80
C GLY A 64 0.37 -5.17 -18.30
N SER A 65 0.06 -3.96 -17.81
CA SER A 65 -0.30 -3.76 -16.40
C SER A 65 -1.74 -4.18 -16.11
N ASP A 66 -2.00 -4.57 -14.85
CA ASP A 66 -3.35 -4.83 -14.37
C ASP A 66 -4.23 -3.59 -14.54
N ALA A 67 -5.43 -3.77 -15.06
CA ALA A 67 -6.40 -2.69 -15.23
C ALA A 67 -7.11 -2.38 -13.89
N ASP A 68 -6.34 -1.94 -12.89
CA ASP A 68 -6.79 -1.47 -11.58
C ASP A 68 -6.77 0.06 -11.58
N ILE A 69 -7.89 0.70 -11.91
CA ILE A 69 -7.97 2.14 -12.19
C ILE A 69 -9.03 2.79 -11.30
N THR A 70 -8.68 3.91 -10.68
CA THR A 70 -9.64 4.76 -9.97
C THR A 70 -9.69 6.14 -10.63
N VAL A 71 -10.87 6.56 -11.06
CA VAL A 71 -11.10 7.85 -11.70
C VAL A 71 -11.78 8.81 -10.72
N TYR A 72 -11.20 9.98 -10.56
CA TYR A 72 -11.70 11.04 -9.70
C TYR A 72 -12.18 12.23 -10.54
N ASP A 73 -13.23 12.90 -10.08
CA ASP A 73 -13.70 14.13 -10.72
C ASP A 73 -12.92 15.34 -10.16
N LYS A 74 -12.06 15.92 -11.00
CA LYS A 74 -11.24 17.08 -10.65
C LYS A 74 -12.06 18.37 -10.43
N ASN A 75 -13.31 18.40 -10.88
CA ASN A 75 -14.19 19.59 -10.74
C ASN A 75 -14.81 19.69 -9.33
N LYS A 76 -14.61 18.70 -8.48
CA LYS A 76 -15.00 18.79 -7.07
C LYS A 76 -14.24 19.90 -6.38
N LYS A 77 -14.96 20.75 -5.64
CA LYS A 77 -14.41 21.94 -4.97
C LYS A 77 -13.48 21.61 -3.81
N ASP A 78 -13.69 20.48 -3.18
CA ASP A 78 -12.91 20.01 -2.04
C ASP A 78 -12.11 18.75 -2.41
N ILE A 79 -10.81 18.78 -2.12
CA ILE A 79 -9.87 17.68 -2.33
C ILE A 79 -10.33 16.41 -1.58
N GLU A 80 -10.84 16.57 -0.35
CA GLU A 80 -11.32 15.46 0.44
C GLU A 80 -12.55 14.80 -0.20
N GLU A 81 -13.52 15.59 -0.64
CA GLU A 81 -14.70 15.10 -1.34
C GLU A 81 -14.34 14.42 -2.66
N MET A 82 -13.37 14.97 -3.39
CA MET A 82 -12.87 14.36 -4.62
C MET A 82 -12.35 12.94 -4.39
N PHE A 83 -11.51 12.74 -3.38
CA PHE A 83 -10.92 11.42 -3.09
C PHE A 83 -11.89 10.46 -2.38
N ALA A 84 -12.86 10.97 -1.64
CA ALA A 84 -13.87 10.14 -0.97
C ALA A 84 -14.89 9.53 -1.95
N HIS A 85 -15.13 10.20 -3.09
CA HIS A 85 -16.17 9.81 -4.03
C HIS A 85 -15.62 9.66 -5.45
N PRO A 86 -14.92 8.55 -5.76
CA PRO A 86 -14.49 8.28 -7.12
C PRO A 86 -15.68 8.12 -8.06
N SER A 87 -15.58 8.67 -9.26
CA SER A 87 -16.61 8.53 -10.30
C SER A 87 -16.63 7.11 -10.89
N LEU A 88 -15.45 6.47 -10.98
CA LEU A 88 -15.31 5.13 -11.51
C LEU A 88 -14.20 4.39 -10.78
N VAL A 89 -14.44 3.12 -10.46
CA VAL A 89 -13.40 2.19 -10.01
C VAL A 89 -13.44 0.94 -10.89
N ILE A 90 -12.31 0.65 -11.48
CA ILE A 90 -12.09 -0.54 -12.30
C ILE A 90 -11.13 -1.46 -11.54
N LYS A 91 -11.47 -2.73 -11.47
CA LYS A 91 -10.64 -3.77 -10.88
C LYS A 91 -10.53 -4.94 -11.86
N ASP A 92 -9.28 -5.28 -12.22
CA ASP A 92 -9.01 -6.37 -13.17
C ASP A 92 -9.79 -6.18 -14.50
N GLY A 93 -9.91 -4.93 -14.97
CA GLY A 93 -10.66 -4.57 -16.18
C GLY A 93 -12.19 -4.51 -16.04
N LYS A 94 -12.76 -4.80 -14.87
CA LYS A 94 -14.19 -4.76 -14.61
C LYS A 94 -14.57 -3.51 -13.81
N ILE A 95 -15.69 -2.89 -14.18
CA ILE A 95 -16.23 -1.75 -13.43
C ILE A 95 -16.87 -2.27 -12.14
N VAL A 96 -16.25 -2.00 -11.01
CA VAL A 96 -16.72 -2.41 -9.68
C VAL A 96 -17.48 -1.31 -8.96
N VAL A 97 -17.17 -0.03 -9.25
CA VAL A 97 -17.92 1.13 -8.75
C VAL A 97 -18.16 2.11 -9.87
N GLU A 98 -19.36 2.66 -9.97
CA GLU A 98 -19.73 3.73 -10.87
C GLU A 98 -20.65 4.72 -10.16
N ASN A 99 -20.26 6.01 -10.18
CA ASN A 99 -20.98 7.11 -9.52
C ASN A 99 -21.37 6.80 -8.06
N GLY A 100 -20.42 6.25 -7.29
CA GLY A 100 -20.59 5.89 -5.89
C GLY A 100 -21.44 4.63 -5.63
N LYS A 101 -21.88 3.93 -6.68
CA LYS A 101 -22.65 2.68 -6.54
C LYS A 101 -21.79 1.47 -6.88
N ILE A 102 -21.80 0.47 -6.03
CA ILE A 102 -21.15 -0.82 -6.30
C ILE A 102 -21.93 -1.53 -7.40
N LYS A 103 -21.23 -1.95 -8.45
CA LYS A 103 -21.77 -2.67 -9.61
C LYS A 103 -21.50 -4.17 -9.57
N GLU A 104 -20.27 -4.52 -9.20
CA GLU A 104 -19.81 -5.90 -9.16
C GLU A 104 -18.84 -6.09 -7.99
N TYR A 105 -18.80 -7.30 -7.42
CA TYR A 105 -17.80 -7.71 -6.44
C TYR A 105 -16.76 -8.59 -7.14
N VAL A 106 -15.51 -8.20 -7.06
CA VAL A 106 -14.38 -8.94 -7.64
C VAL A 106 -13.43 -9.33 -6.50
N TRP A 107 -13.05 -10.60 -6.46
CA TRP A 107 -12.06 -11.10 -5.51
C TRP A 107 -10.68 -10.52 -5.81
N GLY A 108 -9.96 -10.16 -4.77
CA GLY A 108 -8.57 -9.74 -4.88
C GLY A 108 -7.63 -10.92 -5.18
N LYS A 109 -6.36 -10.59 -5.46
CA LYS A 109 -5.27 -11.56 -5.57
C LYS A 109 -4.42 -11.51 -4.32
N THR A 110 -3.98 -12.67 -3.81
CA THR A 110 -3.02 -12.74 -2.71
C THR A 110 -1.62 -12.77 -3.29
N HIS A 111 -0.78 -11.85 -2.84
CA HIS A 111 0.63 -11.80 -3.21
C HIS A 111 1.49 -12.14 -2.00
N THR A 112 2.47 -13.02 -2.20
CA THR A 112 3.51 -13.30 -1.21
C THR A 112 4.87 -12.98 -1.78
N VAL A 113 5.86 -12.80 -0.91
CA VAL A 113 7.25 -12.51 -1.28
C VAL A 113 8.11 -13.66 -0.81
N LYS A 114 8.93 -14.22 -1.71
CA LYS A 114 10.01 -15.16 -1.34
C LYS A 114 11.33 -14.39 -1.34
N PRO A 115 11.82 -13.92 -0.18
CA PRO A 115 13.12 -13.27 -0.10
C PRO A 115 14.23 -14.29 -0.31
N ASP A 116 15.27 -13.87 -1.04
CA ASP A 116 16.51 -14.62 -1.13
C ASP A 116 17.36 -14.30 0.10
N TYR A 117 17.58 -15.28 0.96
CA TYR A 117 18.34 -15.13 2.21
C TYR A 117 19.17 -16.37 2.49
N ASP A 118 20.19 -16.21 3.35
CA ASP A 118 21.00 -17.32 3.82
C ASP A 118 20.19 -18.21 4.76
N LYS A 119 19.81 -19.40 4.29
CA LYS A 119 19.00 -20.36 5.06
C LYS A 119 19.68 -20.86 6.33
N SER A 120 21.00 -20.69 6.48
CA SER A 120 21.71 -21.08 7.71
C SER A 120 21.20 -20.32 8.94
N ILE A 121 20.65 -19.11 8.75
CA ILE A 121 20.09 -18.30 9.84
C ILE A 121 18.87 -18.93 10.50
N GLU A 122 18.14 -19.81 9.81
CA GLU A 122 16.95 -20.50 10.37
C GLU A 122 17.30 -21.32 11.62
N LYS A 123 18.49 -21.95 11.62
CA LYS A 123 18.97 -22.71 12.77
C LYS A 123 19.22 -21.82 14.01
N ASP A 124 19.73 -20.64 13.78
CA ASP A 124 20.01 -19.70 14.89
C ASP A 124 18.71 -19.00 15.34
N LEU A 125 17.81 -18.71 14.42
CA LEU A 125 16.46 -18.25 14.74
C LEU A 125 15.68 -19.29 15.56
N GLY A 126 15.74 -20.57 15.19
CA GLY A 126 15.12 -21.65 15.97
C GLY A 126 15.58 -21.67 17.42
N LYS A 127 16.90 -21.62 17.66
CA LYS A 127 17.47 -21.53 19.00
C LYS A 127 17.06 -20.26 19.76
N PHE A 128 16.98 -19.11 19.05
CA PHE A 128 16.52 -17.87 19.63
C PHE A 128 15.07 -17.98 20.10
N PHE A 129 14.18 -18.54 19.26
CA PHE A 129 12.78 -18.76 19.60
C PHE A 129 12.64 -19.69 20.80
N GLU A 130 13.35 -20.81 20.82
CA GLU A 130 13.33 -21.77 21.95
C GLU A 130 13.77 -21.12 23.27
N LYS A 131 14.72 -20.19 23.22
CA LYS A 131 15.27 -19.52 24.42
C LYS A 131 14.39 -18.39 24.96
N TYR A 132 13.75 -17.61 24.07
CA TYR A 132 13.11 -16.36 24.44
C TYR A 132 11.60 -16.31 24.21
N HIS A 133 11.04 -17.29 23.51
CA HIS A 133 9.62 -17.33 23.19
C HIS A 133 8.97 -18.63 23.65
N THR A 134 7.69 -18.56 24.02
CA THR A 134 6.89 -19.72 24.38
C THR A 134 6.40 -20.51 23.14
N MET A 135 6.41 -19.87 21.97
CA MET A 135 6.05 -20.48 20.68
C MET A 135 7.32 -20.84 19.90
N LYS A 136 7.30 -21.98 19.22
CA LYS A 136 8.38 -22.39 18.33
C LYS A 136 8.36 -21.61 17.01
N LEU A 137 9.52 -21.51 16.35
CA LEU A 137 9.63 -20.85 15.04
C LEU A 137 8.66 -21.46 14.01
N ASP A 138 8.49 -22.78 14.02
CA ASP A 138 7.60 -23.50 13.09
C ASP A 138 6.14 -23.05 13.16
N ASN A 139 5.70 -22.46 14.28
CA ASN A 139 4.36 -21.92 14.42
C ASN A 139 4.14 -20.60 13.64
N TYR A 140 5.22 -19.98 13.13
CA TYR A 140 5.18 -18.77 12.32
C TYR A 140 5.40 -19.04 10.83
N ILE A 141 5.74 -20.27 10.46
CA ILE A 141 5.95 -20.67 9.08
C ILE A 141 4.60 -21.15 8.52
N LEU A 142 4.10 -20.41 7.51
CA LEU A 142 2.95 -20.81 6.72
C LEU A 142 3.43 -21.53 5.46
N SER A 143 2.97 -22.75 5.25
CA SER A 143 3.25 -23.47 4.00
C SER A 143 2.45 -22.89 2.83
N ASP A 144 2.94 -23.08 1.60
CA ASP A 144 2.22 -22.65 0.39
C ASP A 144 0.83 -23.34 0.30
N ASP A 145 0.71 -24.57 0.79
CA ASP A 145 -0.55 -25.32 0.81
C ASP A 145 -1.55 -24.75 1.82
N GLU A 146 -1.09 -24.36 3.01
CA GLU A 146 -1.93 -23.68 4.00
C GLU A 146 -2.41 -22.33 3.48
N MET A 147 -1.52 -21.54 2.87
CA MET A 147 -1.87 -20.26 2.25
C MET A 147 -2.95 -20.42 1.17
N ASN A 148 -2.78 -21.39 0.27
CA ASN A 148 -3.74 -21.66 -0.81
C ASN A 148 -5.09 -22.15 -0.28
N SER A 149 -5.11 -22.95 0.78
CA SER A 149 -6.34 -23.46 1.39
C SER A 149 -7.15 -22.40 2.13
N LEU A 150 -6.47 -21.44 2.77
CA LEU A 150 -7.11 -20.37 3.55
C LEU A 150 -7.72 -19.28 2.70
N VAL A 151 -7.12 -18.97 1.55
CA VAL A 151 -7.50 -17.78 0.76
C VAL A 151 -8.50 -18.11 -0.35
N GLY A 152 -8.63 -19.38 -0.76
CA GLY A 152 -9.56 -19.79 -1.84
C GLY A 152 -9.27 -19.17 -3.20
N SER A 153 -8.12 -18.51 -3.36
CA SER A 153 -7.65 -17.89 -4.61
C SER A 153 -6.15 -18.18 -4.81
N PRO A 154 -5.66 -18.21 -6.05
CA PRO A 154 -4.25 -18.45 -6.32
C PRO A 154 -3.35 -17.46 -5.60
N VAL A 155 -2.25 -17.94 -5.01
CA VAL A 155 -1.22 -17.10 -4.40
C VAL A 155 -0.15 -16.81 -5.44
N TYR A 156 0.10 -15.53 -5.68
CA TYR A 156 1.14 -15.06 -6.60
C TYR A 156 2.44 -14.83 -5.82
N VAL A 157 3.50 -15.54 -6.20
CA VAL A 157 4.82 -15.43 -5.56
C VAL A 157 5.67 -14.40 -6.29
N ASN A 158 6.10 -13.38 -5.56
CA ASN A 158 7.04 -12.38 -6.05
C ASN A 158 8.44 -12.70 -5.54
N ASP A 159 9.35 -13.09 -6.43
CA ASP A 159 10.75 -13.34 -6.08
C ASP A 159 11.48 -12.03 -5.79
N CYS A 160 12.02 -11.90 -4.60
CA CYS A 160 12.94 -10.82 -4.22
C CYS A 160 14.38 -11.31 -4.29
N LYS A 161 15.09 -10.97 -5.37
CA LYS A 161 16.52 -11.25 -5.49
C LYS A 161 17.32 -10.08 -4.92
N TYR A 162 18.11 -10.35 -3.89
CA TYR A 162 19.08 -9.38 -3.38
C TYR A 162 20.22 -9.22 -4.38
N LYS A 163 20.28 -8.07 -5.04
CA LYS A 163 21.49 -7.70 -5.82
C LYS A 163 22.49 -7.08 -4.84
N ARG A 164 23.52 -7.82 -4.44
CA ARG A 164 24.70 -7.20 -3.81
C ARG A 164 25.22 -6.13 -4.79
N LYS A 165 25.27 -4.88 -4.33
CA LYS A 165 26.08 -3.87 -5.04
C LYS A 165 27.53 -4.35 -4.91
N GLN A 166 28.13 -4.67 -6.06
CA GLN A 166 29.59 -4.84 -6.17
C GLN A 166 30.26 -3.49 -5.96
#